data_8369b38cebe8569f33bbe092338f8d21
#
_entry.id   8369b38cebe8569f33bbe092338f8d21
#
_cell.length_a   1.000
_cell.length_b   1.000
_cell.length_c   1.000
_cell.angle_alpha   90.00
_cell.angle_beta   90.00
_cell.angle_gamma   90.00
#
_symmetry.space_group_name_H-M   'P 1'
#
loop_
_entity.id
_entity.type
_entity.pdbx_description
1 polymer ?
#
loop_
_entity_poly.entity_id
_entity_poly.type
_entity_poly.pdbx_seq_one_letter_code
_entity_poly.pdbx_strand_id
1 'polypeptide(L)'
;GRFILNYQPQKKKKYLLKVSFMGMQSVYRALEDSVSVNIGTVVLKDDDIQISEVTITGKLQEVVMEGDTTVINAAAFKTPEGAYLEDLVKRVPGLVYNKKDNSLTYNGQPISEINVNGEAFFSGDKKTALENLPADLISKLKVYDKKSKEEEFTGISSGEKKYVLDLQTKDELN
;
A
#
# COMPACT_ATOMS: atom_id res chain seq x y z
N GLY A 1 28.15 -19.50 -25.39
CA GLY A 1 28.01 -18.68 -26.59
C GLY A 1 29.23 -17.77 -26.81
N ARG A 2 29.45 -17.31 -28.02
CA ARG A 2 30.45 -16.31 -28.34
C ARG A 2 29.75 -15.03 -28.77
N PHE A 3 30.32 -13.89 -28.38
CA PHE A 3 29.79 -12.59 -28.82
C PHE A 3 30.94 -11.64 -29.18
N ILE A 4 30.65 -10.70 -30.04
CA ILE A 4 31.52 -9.59 -30.39
C ILE A 4 30.71 -8.32 -30.23
N LEU A 5 31.24 -7.37 -29.46
CA LEU A 5 30.63 -6.08 -29.25
C LEU A 5 31.49 -5.00 -29.88
N ASN A 6 30.93 -4.28 -30.84
CA ASN A 6 31.59 -3.12 -31.44
C ASN A 6 31.22 -1.86 -30.65
N TYR A 7 32.24 -1.14 -30.16
CA TYR A 7 32.04 0.13 -29.50
C TYR A 7 33.09 1.14 -29.93
N GLN A 8 32.76 2.41 -29.87
CA GLN A 8 33.70 3.50 -30.21
C GLN A 8 34.12 4.20 -28.93
N PRO A 9 35.37 3.96 -28.44
CA PRO A 9 35.84 4.57 -27.23
C PRO A 9 36.07 6.07 -27.45
N GLN A 10 35.52 6.90 -26.55
CA GLN A 10 35.78 8.33 -26.49
C GLN A 10 36.88 8.62 -25.48
N LYS A 11 37.84 9.46 -25.83
CA LYS A 11 38.94 9.85 -24.90
C LYS A 11 38.36 10.38 -23.58
N LYS A 12 38.96 9.92 -22.47
CA LYS A 12 38.59 10.30 -21.10
C LYS A 12 37.25 9.72 -20.57
N LYS A 13 36.58 8.83 -21.29
CA LYS A 13 35.40 8.12 -20.75
C LYS A 13 35.79 6.71 -20.32
N LYS A 14 35.29 6.31 -19.15
CA LYS A 14 35.38 4.92 -18.67
C LYS A 14 34.14 4.16 -19.12
N TYR A 15 34.34 2.96 -19.62
CA TYR A 15 33.28 2.09 -20.10
C TYR A 15 33.15 0.88 -19.18
N LEU A 16 31.92 0.44 -18.94
CA LEU A 16 31.60 -0.72 -18.14
C LEU A 16 30.72 -1.67 -18.97
N LEU A 17 31.22 -2.87 -19.21
CA LEU A 17 30.45 -3.92 -19.85
C LEU A 17 29.61 -4.63 -18.78
N LYS A 18 28.30 -4.66 -18.97
CA LYS A 18 27.37 -5.48 -18.18
C LYS A 18 27.00 -6.72 -19.00
N VAL A 19 27.24 -7.90 -18.43
CA VAL A 19 26.77 -9.17 -18.99
C VAL A 19 25.69 -9.71 -18.05
N SER A 20 24.50 -9.96 -18.59
CA SER A 20 23.35 -10.43 -17.80
C SER A 20 22.56 -11.46 -18.59
N PHE A 21 21.97 -12.41 -17.87
CA PHE A 21 21.04 -13.38 -18.40
C PHE A 21 19.90 -13.59 -17.38
N MET A 22 18.73 -13.97 -17.85
CA MET A 22 17.59 -14.20 -16.99
C MET A 22 17.89 -15.35 -16.00
N GLY A 23 17.68 -15.12 -14.69
CA GLY A 23 17.98 -16.09 -13.64
C GLY A 23 19.46 -16.20 -13.28
N MET A 24 20.31 -15.30 -13.75
CA MET A 24 21.74 -15.29 -13.43
C MET A 24 22.23 -13.93 -12.92
N GLN A 25 23.20 -13.94 -12.04
CA GLN A 25 23.83 -12.73 -11.49
C GLN A 25 24.56 -11.96 -12.59
N SER A 26 24.26 -10.66 -12.66
CA SER A 26 24.93 -9.78 -13.63
C SER A 26 26.40 -9.60 -13.28
N VAL A 27 27.27 -9.76 -14.26
CA VAL A 27 28.71 -9.54 -14.13
C VAL A 27 29.10 -8.23 -14.82
N TYR A 28 29.92 -7.42 -14.16
CA TYR A 28 30.40 -6.15 -14.66
C TYR A 28 31.91 -6.22 -14.91
N ARG A 29 32.35 -5.73 -16.07
CA ARG A 29 33.78 -5.64 -16.44
C ARG A 29 34.12 -4.24 -16.93
N ALA A 30 35.10 -3.63 -16.32
CA ALA A 30 35.64 -2.36 -16.84
C ALA A 30 36.37 -2.61 -18.16
N LEU A 31 36.10 -1.76 -19.15
CA LEU A 31 36.79 -1.77 -20.43
C LEU A 31 37.85 -0.66 -20.40
N GLU A 32 39.08 -1.04 -20.79
CA GLU A 32 40.18 -0.08 -20.94
C GLU A 32 40.08 0.63 -22.32
N ASP A 33 40.73 1.79 -22.43
CA ASP A 33 40.71 2.65 -23.64
C ASP A 33 41.47 2.05 -24.82
N SER A 34 41.40 0.72 -25.02
CA SER A 34 42.08 0.05 -26.12
C SER A 34 41.12 -0.30 -27.25
N VAL A 35 41.63 -0.25 -28.49
CA VAL A 35 40.86 -0.42 -29.74
C VAL A 35 40.28 -1.83 -29.87
N SER A 36 40.82 -2.78 -29.15
CA SER A 36 40.34 -4.17 -29.13
C SER A 36 40.69 -4.83 -27.81
N VAL A 37 39.68 -5.31 -27.09
CA VAL A 37 39.86 -5.98 -25.79
C VAL A 37 39.26 -7.38 -25.87
N ASN A 38 40.09 -8.39 -25.61
CA ASN A 38 39.61 -9.74 -25.39
C ASN A 38 39.28 -9.89 -23.89
N ILE A 39 38.01 -9.92 -23.56
CA ILE A 39 37.54 -10.04 -22.16
C ILE A 39 37.55 -11.46 -21.62
N GLY A 40 37.96 -12.45 -22.49
CA GLY A 40 37.98 -13.85 -22.11
C GLY A 40 36.60 -14.45 -21.88
N THR A 41 36.53 -15.48 -21.05
CA THR A 41 35.29 -16.15 -20.70
C THR A 41 34.65 -15.44 -19.51
N VAL A 42 33.39 -15.05 -19.65
CA VAL A 42 32.59 -14.54 -18.55
C VAL A 42 31.63 -15.63 -18.10
N VAL A 43 31.82 -16.09 -16.86
CA VAL A 43 30.93 -17.08 -16.24
C VAL A 43 29.87 -16.33 -15.42
N LEU A 44 28.61 -16.55 -15.77
CA LEU A 44 27.50 -16.10 -14.96
C LEU A 44 27.19 -17.20 -13.95
N LYS A 45 26.95 -16.81 -12.71
CA LYS A 45 26.47 -17.72 -11.67
C LYS A 45 24.95 -17.65 -11.64
N ASP A 46 24.32 -18.75 -11.26
CA ASP A 46 22.90 -18.74 -11.00
C ASP A 46 22.62 -17.65 -9.96
N ASP A 47 21.65 -16.83 -10.27
CA ASP A 47 21.06 -15.98 -9.27
C ASP A 47 20.15 -16.92 -8.48
N ASP A 48 20.69 -17.52 -7.41
CA ASP A 48 19.83 -18.11 -6.39
C ASP A 48 18.94 -16.97 -5.96
N ILE A 49 17.78 -16.88 -6.62
CA ILE A 49 16.67 -16.09 -6.10
C ILE A 49 16.31 -16.80 -4.79
N GLN A 50 17.10 -16.57 -3.77
CA GLN A 50 16.48 -16.46 -2.47
C GLN A 50 15.43 -15.39 -2.71
N ILE A 51 14.17 -15.81 -2.77
CA ILE A 51 13.07 -14.95 -2.43
C ILE A 51 13.34 -14.62 -0.96
N SER A 52 14.35 -13.82 -0.73
CA SER A 52 14.44 -13.02 0.45
C SER A 52 13.13 -12.28 0.38
N GLU A 53 12.21 -12.68 1.25
CA GLU A 53 11.09 -11.85 1.60
C GLU A 53 11.58 -10.41 1.44
N VAL A 54 11.09 -9.74 0.39
CA VAL A 54 11.40 -8.33 0.21
C VAL A 54 10.69 -7.69 1.39
N THR A 55 11.37 -7.67 2.51
CA THR A 55 11.01 -6.81 3.61
C THR A 55 11.19 -5.43 3.04
N ILE A 56 10.12 -4.93 2.43
CA ILE A 56 9.98 -3.52 2.10
C ILE A 56 10.02 -2.84 3.45
N THR A 57 11.20 -2.45 3.90
CA THR A 57 11.40 -1.50 5.00
C THR A 57 11.06 -0.08 4.51
N GLY A 58 10.08 0.02 3.62
CA GLY A 58 9.31 1.23 3.47
C GLY A 58 8.51 1.36 4.75
N LYS A 59 8.67 2.43 5.51
CA LYS A 59 7.68 2.80 6.52
C LYS A 59 6.34 2.74 5.82
N LEU A 60 5.49 1.78 6.21
CA LEU A 60 4.11 1.73 5.75
C LEU A 60 3.55 3.12 6.01
N GLN A 61 3.17 3.82 4.96
CA GLN A 61 2.53 5.12 5.14
C GLN A 61 1.25 4.85 5.92
N GLU A 62 1.19 5.43 7.11
CA GLU A 62 0.06 5.24 8.02
C GLU A 62 -1.23 5.73 7.40
N VAL A 63 -1.15 6.88 6.72
CA VAL A 63 -2.28 7.57 6.09
C VAL A 63 -1.88 8.08 4.73
N VAL A 64 -2.68 7.80 3.71
CA VAL A 64 -2.50 8.27 2.32
C VAL A 64 -3.80 8.92 1.84
N MET A 65 -3.70 10.01 1.09
CA MET A 65 -4.84 10.62 0.42
C MET A 65 -4.93 10.10 -1.02
N GLU A 66 -6.03 9.48 -1.37
CA GLU A 66 -6.35 9.04 -2.73
C GLU A 66 -7.56 9.85 -3.24
N GLY A 67 -7.28 10.98 -3.91
CA GLY A 67 -8.34 11.93 -4.28
C GLY A 67 -9.04 12.49 -3.04
N ASP A 68 -10.35 12.30 -2.95
CA ASP A 68 -11.17 12.74 -1.81
C ASP A 68 -11.28 11.70 -0.69
N THR A 69 -10.61 10.56 -0.84
CA THR A 69 -10.61 9.45 0.12
C THR A 69 -9.35 9.44 0.95
N THR A 70 -9.48 9.40 2.25
CA THR A 70 -8.37 9.12 3.16
C THR A 70 -8.25 7.62 3.36
N VAL A 71 -7.11 7.05 2.97
CA VAL A 71 -6.79 5.62 3.14
C VAL A 71 -5.82 5.46 4.28
N ILE A 72 -6.20 4.67 5.26
CA ILE A 72 -5.44 4.39 6.47
C ILE A 72 -5.05 2.93 6.46
N ASN A 73 -3.75 2.65 6.58
CA ASN A 73 -3.25 1.28 6.59
C ASN A 73 -3.35 0.70 8.00
N ALA A 74 -4.22 -0.29 8.20
CA ALA A 74 -4.42 -0.91 9.51
C ALA A 74 -3.14 -1.55 10.07
N ALA A 75 -2.29 -2.12 9.21
CA ALA A 75 -1.04 -2.79 9.62
C ALA A 75 0.01 -1.81 10.20
N ALA A 76 -0.14 -0.50 9.96
CA ALA A 76 0.73 0.52 10.56
C ALA A 76 0.45 0.71 12.06
N PHE A 77 -0.74 0.30 12.54
CA PHE A 77 -1.18 0.47 13.91
C PHE A 77 -1.23 -0.88 14.62
N LYS A 78 -0.25 -1.14 15.50
CA LYS A 78 -0.18 -2.40 16.24
C LYS A 78 -1.34 -2.48 17.24
N THR A 79 -2.19 -3.47 17.08
CA THR A 79 -3.22 -3.83 18.05
C THR A 79 -2.80 -5.09 18.81
N PRO A 80 -3.29 -5.30 20.08
CA PRO A 80 -3.12 -6.56 20.77
C PRO A 80 -3.75 -7.72 19.99
N GLU A 81 -3.27 -8.93 20.22
CA GLU A 81 -3.89 -10.13 19.69
C GLU A 81 -5.33 -10.28 20.20
N GLY A 82 -6.27 -10.58 19.31
CA GLY A 82 -7.69 -10.65 19.64
C GLY A 82 -8.38 -9.30 19.86
N ALA A 83 -7.73 -8.17 19.51
CA ALA A 83 -8.34 -6.85 19.59
C ALA A 83 -9.49 -6.68 18.60
N TYR A 84 -10.48 -5.87 18.97
CA TYR A 84 -11.59 -5.48 18.10
C TYR A 84 -11.33 -4.16 17.38
N LEU A 85 -12.19 -3.84 16.42
CA LEU A 85 -12.11 -2.61 15.62
C LEU A 85 -12.03 -1.35 16.50
N GLU A 86 -12.69 -1.33 17.65
CA GLU A 86 -12.62 -0.22 18.59
C GLU A 86 -11.18 0.09 19.03
N ASP A 87 -10.37 -0.94 19.28
CA ASP A 87 -8.98 -0.76 19.71
C ASP A 87 -8.09 -0.26 18.57
N LEU A 88 -8.39 -0.65 17.33
CA LEU A 88 -7.75 -0.10 16.15
C LEU A 88 -8.11 1.38 15.95
N VAL A 89 -9.41 1.71 16.03
CA VAL A 89 -9.92 3.09 15.90
C VAL A 89 -9.27 4.03 16.91
N LYS A 90 -9.08 3.61 18.16
CA LYS A 90 -8.39 4.41 19.18
C LYS A 90 -6.93 4.75 18.88
N ARG A 91 -6.30 3.96 18.01
CA ARG A 91 -4.87 4.12 17.65
C ARG A 91 -4.69 4.93 16.37
N VAL A 92 -5.73 5.03 15.55
CA VAL A 92 -5.71 5.77 14.28
C VAL A 92 -5.85 7.26 14.55
N PRO A 93 -4.87 8.09 14.14
CA PRO A 93 -4.94 9.54 14.29
C PRO A 93 -6.18 10.11 13.60
N GLY A 94 -6.89 10.99 14.28
CA GLY A 94 -8.08 11.65 13.75
C GLY A 94 -9.39 10.89 13.94
N LEU A 95 -9.37 9.56 14.16
CA LEU A 95 -10.56 8.80 14.52
C LEU A 95 -10.81 8.90 16.03
N VAL A 96 -12.03 9.25 16.41
CA VAL A 96 -12.45 9.32 17.81
C VAL A 96 -13.82 8.64 17.96
N TYR A 97 -13.87 7.63 18.82
CA TYR A 97 -15.10 6.95 19.17
C TYR A 97 -15.49 7.28 20.61
N ASN A 98 -16.70 7.75 20.79
CA ASN A 98 -17.29 8.04 22.12
C ASN A 98 -18.38 7.00 22.43
N LYS A 99 -18.10 6.13 23.41
CA LYS A 99 -19.04 5.07 23.83
C LYS A 99 -20.33 5.57 24.46
N LYS A 100 -20.35 6.79 25.01
CA LYS A 100 -21.51 7.30 25.74
C LYS A 100 -22.69 7.60 24.79
N ASP A 101 -22.37 8.14 23.64
CA ASP A 101 -23.34 8.58 22.63
C ASP A 101 -23.23 7.80 21.30
N ASN A 102 -22.36 6.79 21.24
CA ASN A 102 -22.04 6.01 20.05
C ASN A 102 -21.60 6.86 18.85
N SER A 103 -21.04 8.05 19.11
CA SER A 103 -20.54 8.90 18.04
C SER A 103 -19.14 8.46 17.60
N LEU A 104 -18.95 8.40 16.30
CA LEU A 104 -17.67 8.18 15.66
C LEU A 104 -17.36 9.38 14.78
N THR A 105 -16.19 9.97 14.95
CA THR A 105 -15.76 11.15 14.17
C THR A 105 -14.39 10.92 13.56
N TYR A 106 -14.13 11.57 12.43
CA TYR A 106 -12.82 11.66 11.83
C TYR A 106 -12.45 13.14 11.64
N ASN A 107 -11.35 13.57 12.23
CA ASN A 107 -10.93 14.98 12.26
C ASN A 107 -12.06 15.95 12.65
N GLY A 108 -12.89 15.54 13.63
CA GLY A 108 -14.03 16.33 14.11
C GLY A 108 -15.29 16.23 13.24
N GLN A 109 -15.23 15.55 12.09
CA GLN A 109 -16.40 15.34 11.22
C GLN A 109 -17.11 14.04 11.60
N PRO A 110 -18.46 14.06 11.75
CA PRO A 110 -19.20 12.87 12.15
C PRO A 110 -19.20 11.82 11.03
N ILE A 111 -18.92 10.56 11.40
CA ILE A 111 -19.07 9.40 10.52
C ILE A 111 -20.52 8.90 10.66
N SER A 112 -21.22 8.86 9.54
CA SER A 112 -22.63 8.47 9.48
C SER A 112 -22.82 6.96 9.58
N GLU A 113 -21.99 6.20 8.88
CA GLU A 113 -22.09 4.73 8.78
C GLU A 113 -20.73 4.06 8.68
N ILE A 114 -20.70 2.76 9.00
CA ILE A 114 -19.54 1.88 8.80
C ILE A 114 -19.91 0.88 7.71
N ASN A 115 -19.05 0.79 6.69
CA ASN A 115 -19.15 -0.19 5.63
C ASN A 115 -18.03 -1.24 5.76
N VAL A 116 -18.25 -2.40 5.18
CA VAL A 116 -17.24 -3.45 5.00
C VAL A 116 -17.20 -3.81 3.53
N ASN A 117 -16.05 -3.63 2.89
CA ASN A 117 -15.84 -3.83 1.46
C ASN A 117 -16.88 -3.11 0.58
N GLY A 118 -17.24 -1.89 0.98
CA GLY A 118 -18.22 -1.04 0.26
C GLY A 118 -19.67 -1.28 0.61
N GLU A 119 -20.01 -2.32 1.38
CA GLU A 119 -21.38 -2.63 1.77
C GLU A 119 -21.66 -2.22 3.23
N ALA A 120 -22.87 -1.73 3.50
CA ALA A 120 -23.28 -1.34 4.85
C ALA A 120 -23.25 -2.54 5.80
N PHE A 121 -22.45 -2.44 6.86
CA PHE A 121 -22.32 -3.48 7.85
C PHE A 121 -23.36 -3.30 8.96
N PHE A 122 -24.14 -4.36 9.25
CA PHE A 122 -25.21 -4.39 10.26
C PHE A 122 -26.14 -3.16 10.21
N SER A 123 -26.64 -2.84 9.02
CA SER A 123 -27.59 -1.72 8.83
C SER A 123 -27.09 -0.38 9.39
N GLY A 124 -25.76 -0.20 9.46
CA GLY A 124 -25.13 1.03 9.94
C GLY A 124 -24.96 1.14 11.46
N ASP A 125 -25.20 0.05 12.22
CA ASP A 125 -24.93 0.06 13.67
C ASP A 125 -23.43 0.09 13.95
N LYS A 126 -22.93 1.30 14.21
CA LYS A 126 -21.52 1.57 14.51
C LYS A 126 -21.02 0.84 15.74
N LYS A 127 -21.85 0.72 16.76
CA LYS A 127 -21.49 0.04 18.01
C LYS A 127 -21.23 -1.43 17.76
N THR A 128 -22.12 -2.11 17.08
CA THR A 128 -21.98 -3.53 16.75
C THR A 128 -20.72 -3.78 15.91
N ALA A 129 -20.43 -2.92 14.94
CA ALA A 129 -19.21 -3.03 14.14
C ALA A 129 -17.94 -2.85 14.99
N LEU A 130 -17.90 -1.83 15.83
CA LEU A 130 -16.73 -1.51 16.65
C LEU A 130 -16.43 -2.56 17.73
N GLU A 131 -17.45 -3.15 18.32
CA GLU A 131 -17.31 -4.10 19.43
C GLU A 131 -17.16 -5.56 18.98
N ASN A 132 -17.51 -5.91 17.72
CA ASN A 132 -17.53 -7.31 17.28
C ASN A 132 -16.64 -7.62 16.08
N LEU A 133 -16.17 -6.63 15.33
CA LEU A 133 -15.24 -6.88 14.22
C LEU A 133 -13.81 -7.03 14.75
N PRO A 134 -13.14 -8.20 14.51
CA PRO A 134 -11.75 -8.36 14.86
C PRO A 134 -10.84 -7.42 14.06
N ALA A 135 -9.93 -6.73 14.75
CA ALA A 135 -9.03 -5.77 14.12
C ALA A 135 -8.03 -6.41 13.14
N ASP A 136 -7.69 -7.67 13.38
CA ASP A 136 -6.75 -8.45 12.55
C ASP A 136 -7.31 -8.80 11.16
N LEU A 137 -8.61 -8.79 10.99
CA LEU A 137 -9.26 -8.98 9.68
C LEU A 137 -9.16 -7.74 8.79
N ILE A 138 -8.89 -6.57 9.36
CA ILE A 138 -8.89 -5.32 8.61
C ILE A 138 -7.52 -5.07 7.99
N SER A 139 -7.49 -4.82 6.69
CA SER A 139 -6.30 -4.42 5.94
C SER A 139 -6.17 -2.90 5.83
N LYS A 140 -7.28 -2.23 5.52
CA LYS A 140 -7.33 -0.77 5.34
C LYS A 140 -8.63 -0.19 5.88
N LEU A 141 -8.57 1.06 6.32
CA LEU A 141 -9.74 1.88 6.63
C LEU A 141 -9.79 3.03 5.62
N LYS A 142 -10.91 3.24 4.98
CA LYS A 142 -11.13 4.35 4.04
C LYS A 142 -12.15 5.30 4.62
N VAL A 143 -11.83 6.58 4.67
CA VAL A 143 -12.78 7.64 5.05
C VAL A 143 -13.02 8.53 3.85
N TYR A 144 -14.25 8.61 3.42
CA TYR A 144 -14.66 9.43 2.28
C TYR A 144 -16.04 10.06 2.49
N ASP A 145 -16.31 11.11 1.72
CA ASP A 145 -17.61 11.76 1.67
C ASP A 145 -18.52 10.98 0.71
N LYS A 146 -19.60 10.40 1.24
CA LYS A 146 -20.58 9.67 0.44
C LYS A 146 -21.60 10.63 -0.11
N LYS A 147 -21.59 10.82 -1.41
CA LYS A 147 -22.64 11.55 -2.10
C LYS A 147 -23.98 10.85 -1.91
N SER A 148 -25.04 11.62 -1.65
CA SER A 148 -26.38 11.07 -1.63
C SER A 148 -26.78 10.57 -3.02
N LYS A 149 -27.72 9.62 -3.10
CA LYS A 149 -28.23 9.15 -4.41
C LYS A 149 -28.81 10.30 -5.23
N GLU A 150 -29.36 11.31 -4.57
CA GLU A 150 -29.89 12.51 -5.22
C GLU A 150 -28.76 13.39 -5.78
N GLU A 151 -27.65 13.52 -5.05
CA GLU A 151 -26.46 14.24 -5.54
C GLU A 151 -25.78 13.51 -6.70
N GLU A 152 -25.72 12.19 -6.66
CA GLU A 152 -25.19 11.38 -7.76
C GLU A 152 -26.05 11.53 -9.02
N PHE A 153 -27.37 11.58 -8.87
CA PHE A 153 -28.30 11.67 -9.99
C PHE A 153 -28.46 13.09 -10.55
N THR A 154 -28.46 14.09 -9.69
CA THR A 154 -28.69 15.49 -10.10
C THR A 154 -27.40 16.27 -10.35
N GLY A 155 -26.28 15.79 -9.80
CA GLY A 155 -25.00 16.52 -9.82
C GLY A 155 -24.98 17.77 -8.93
N ILE A 156 -26.06 18.00 -8.15
CA ILE A 156 -26.19 19.16 -7.27
C ILE A 156 -25.85 18.72 -5.85
N SER A 157 -24.81 19.32 -5.25
CA SER A 157 -24.46 19.04 -3.86
C SER A 157 -25.48 19.67 -2.89
N SER A 158 -25.95 18.86 -1.94
CA SER A 158 -26.81 19.33 -0.86
C SER A 158 -26.08 20.20 0.17
N GLY A 159 -24.72 20.19 0.11
CA GLY A 159 -23.89 20.88 1.07
C GLY A 159 -23.68 20.14 2.40
N GLU A 160 -24.42 19.06 2.65
CA GLU A 160 -24.21 18.19 3.80
C GLU A 160 -23.22 17.07 3.47
N LYS A 161 -22.03 17.11 4.08
CA LYS A 161 -21.04 16.05 3.95
C LYS A 161 -21.37 14.88 4.86
N LYS A 162 -21.54 13.69 4.29
CA LYS A 162 -21.79 12.45 5.02
C LYS A 162 -20.55 11.55 4.93
N TYR A 163 -19.68 11.63 5.93
CA TYR A 163 -18.51 10.79 5.96
C TYR A 163 -18.87 9.34 6.30
N VAL A 164 -18.25 8.43 5.58
CA VAL A 164 -18.37 6.98 5.74
C VAL A 164 -17.02 6.41 6.08
N LEU A 165 -16.98 5.47 7.02
CA LEU A 165 -15.81 4.63 7.29
C LEU A 165 -16.01 3.28 6.61
N ASP A 166 -15.28 3.02 5.54
CA ASP A 166 -15.27 1.73 4.85
C ASP A 166 -14.05 0.92 5.27
N LEU A 167 -14.31 -0.29 5.76
CA LEU A 167 -13.32 -1.24 6.22
C LEU A 167 -13.03 -2.24 5.12
N GLN A 168 -11.80 -2.30 4.67
CA GLN A 168 -11.36 -3.32 3.72
C GLN A 168 -10.76 -4.50 4.46
N THR A 169 -11.28 -5.70 4.23
CA THR A 169 -10.76 -6.93 4.81
C THR A 169 -9.55 -7.43 4.03
N LYS A 170 -8.79 -8.32 4.66
CA LYS A 170 -7.74 -9.07 3.98
C LYS A 170 -8.38 -10.09 3.03
N ASP A 171 -7.75 -10.31 1.86
CA ASP A 171 -8.29 -11.18 0.79
C ASP A 171 -8.42 -12.66 1.15
N GLU A 172 -8.06 -13.05 2.36
CA GLU A 172 -8.11 -14.44 2.84
C GLU A 172 -9.52 -14.92 3.27
N LEU A 173 -10.55 -14.08 3.08
CA LEU A 173 -11.94 -14.41 3.41
C LEU A 173 -12.80 -14.82 2.20
N ASN A 174 -12.18 -15.13 1.06
CA ASN A 174 -12.87 -15.72 -0.10
C ASN A 174 -12.60 -17.22 -0.21
#